data_db545b85bb5663a7168b1b2b6dd61a64
#
_entry.id   db545b85bb5663a7168b1b2b6dd61a64
#
_cell.length_a   1.000
_cell.length_b   1.000
_cell.length_c   1.000
_cell.angle_alpha   90.00
_cell.angle_beta   90.00
_cell.angle_gamma   90.00
#
_symmetry.space_group_name_H-M   'P 1'
#
loop_
_entity.id
_entity.type
_entity.pdbx_description
1 polymer ?
#
loop_
_entity_poly.entity_id
_entity_poly.type
_entity_poly.pdbx_seq_one_letter_code
_entity_poly.pdbx_strand_id
1 'polypeptide(L)'
;MANHKSSIKRIRQTIVRTERNRFYRTRLKNIVKAVNTAVEAGNKEEAQVAFKVANQQIHKFVSKGILKKETAARKVSRLHKSVNAI
;
A
#
# COMPACT_ATOMS: atom_id res chain seq x y z
N MET A 1 22.21 -25.52 22.76
CA MET A 1 21.23 -24.60 23.33
C MET A 1 20.09 -24.34 22.36
N ALA A 2 18.89 -24.76 22.74
CA ALA A 2 17.69 -24.59 21.91
C ALA A 2 17.40 -23.11 21.60
N ASN A 3 17.72 -22.21 22.52
CA ASN A 3 17.48 -20.77 22.38
C ASN A 3 18.28 -20.13 21.24
N HIS A 4 19.47 -20.65 20.95
CA HIS A 4 20.33 -20.13 19.88
C HIS A 4 19.71 -20.35 18.50
N LYS A 5 19.24 -21.56 18.21
CA LYS A 5 18.59 -21.88 16.94
C LYS A 5 17.29 -21.12 16.76
N SER A 6 16.50 -20.96 17.82
CA SER A 6 15.26 -20.18 17.80
C SER A 6 15.53 -18.70 17.52
N SER A 7 16.59 -18.14 18.08
CA SER A 7 17.01 -16.75 17.84
C SER A 7 17.40 -16.52 16.38
N ILE A 8 18.18 -17.44 15.79
CA ILE A 8 18.58 -17.34 14.37
C ILE A 8 17.36 -17.40 13.47
N LYS A 9 16.44 -18.32 13.72
CA LYS A 9 15.20 -18.44 12.95
C LYS A 9 14.35 -17.17 13.05
N ARG A 10 14.24 -16.61 14.24
CA ARG A 10 13.49 -15.38 14.48
C ARG A 10 14.10 -14.18 13.74
N ILE A 11 15.41 -14.06 13.74
CA ILE A 11 16.15 -13.03 13.01
C ILE A 11 15.87 -13.14 11.52
N ARG A 12 15.96 -14.34 10.94
CA ARG A 12 15.66 -14.57 9.52
C ARG A 12 14.22 -14.19 9.18
N GLN A 13 13.25 -14.59 10.00
CA GLN A 13 11.84 -14.23 9.78
C GLN A 13 11.63 -12.73 9.84
N THR A 14 12.28 -12.05 10.78
CA THR A 14 12.20 -10.60 10.92
C THR A 14 12.77 -9.89 9.70
N ILE A 15 13.92 -10.32 9.19
CA ILE A 15 14.54 -9.75 7.99
C ILE A 15 13.63 -9.91 6.78
N VAL A 16 13.13 -11.12 6.52
CA VAL A 16 12.24 -11.40 5.39
C VAL A 16 10.96 -10.56 5.50
N ARG A 17 10.38 -10.49 6.69
CA ARG A 17 9.16 -9.71 6.93
C ARG A 17 9.39 -8.21 6.73
N THR A 18 10.51 -7.68 7.22
CA THR A 18 10.88 -6.27 7.07
C THR A 18 11.10 -5.92 5.60
N GLU A 19 11.82 -6.74 4.85
CA GLU A 19 12.04 -6.53 3.42
C GLU A 19 10.74 -6.55 2.64
N ARG A 20 9.86 -7.52 2.91
CA ARG A 20 8.55 -7.62 2.29
C ARG A 20 7.69 -6.39 2.58
N ASN A 21 7.66 -5.94 3.83
CA ASN A 21 6.88 -4.77 4.22
C ASN A 21 7.41 -3.50 3.58
N ARG A 22 8.73 -3.35 3.49
CA ARG A 22 9.37 -2.23 2.78
C ARG A 22 8.97 -2.21 1.32
N PHE A 23 9.02 -3.36 0.65
CA PHE A 23 8.62 -3.48 -0.75
C PHE A 23 7.18 -3.03 -0.96
N TYR A 24 6.25 -3.51 -0.15
CA TYR A 24 4.84 -3.15 -0.27
C TYR A 24 4.56 -1.70 0.12
N ARG A 25 5.25 -1.16 1.10
CA ARG A 25 5.13 0.26 1.46
C ARG A 25 5.56 1.17 0.33
N THR A 26 6.68 0.85 -0.32
CA THR A 26 7.16 1.60 -1.48
C THR A 26 6.17 1.51 -2.63
N ARG A 27 5.64 0.32 -2.89
CA ARG A 27 4.64 0.12 -3.92
C ARG A 27 3.36 0.91 -3.64
N LEU A 28 2.89 0.91 -2.41
CA LEU A 28 1.72 1.69 -1.98
C LEU A 28 1.96 3.19 -2.22
N LYS A 29 3.11 3.69 -1.82
CA LYS A 29 3.49 5.09 -2.02
C LYS A 29 3.46 5.47 -3.50
N ASN A 30 4.00 4.62 -4.36
CA ASN A 30 4.01 4.85 -5.80
C ASN A 30 2.61 4.83 -6.41
N ILE A 31 1.74 3.93 -5.95
CA ILE A 31 0.34 3.83 -6.40
C ILE A 31 -0.43 5.09 -6.04
N VAL A 32 -0.30 5.57 -4.80
CA VAL A 32 -0.93 6.81 -4.33
C VAL A 32 -0.40 8.01 -5.11
N LYS A 33 0.90 8.06 -5.34
CA LYS A 33 1.54 9.12 -6.14
C LYS A 33 0.99 9.17 -7.57
N ALA A 34 0.76 8.01 -8.19
CA ALA A 34 0.20 7.95 -9.54
C ALA A 34 -1.20 8.57 -9.59
N VAL A 35 -2.05 8.30 -8.60
CA VAL A 35 -3.37 8.92 -8.51
C VAL A 35 -3.24 10.43 -8.35
N ASN A 36 -2.41 10.88 -7.41
CA ASN A 36 -2.22 12.31 -7.14
C ASN A 36 -1.66 13.05 -8.35
N THR A 37 -0.73 12.46 -9.08
CA THR A 37 -0.16 13.04 -10.29
C THR A 37 -1.24 13.23 -11.37
N ALA A 38 -2.10 12.25 -11.57
CA ALA A 38 -3.20 12.33 -12.53
C ALA A 38 -4.23 13.40 -12.10
N VAL A 39 -4.51 13.52 -10.80
CA VAL A 39 -5.41 14.55 -10.26
C VAL A 39 -4.82 15.94 -10.48
N GLU A 40 -3.54 16.14 -10.19
CA GLU A 40 -2.85 17.41 -10.40
C GLU A 40 -2.83 17.83 -11.88
N ALA A 41 -2.69 16.85 -12.77
CA ALA A 41 -2.74 17.09 -14.21
C ALA A 41 -4.16 17.39 -14.72
N GLY A 42 -5.17 17.19 -13.89
CA GLY A 42 -6.57 17.39 -14.26
C GLY A 42 -7.12 16.35 -15.22
N ASN A 43 -6.42 15.24 -15.41
CA ASN A 43 -6.84 14.17 -16.31
C ASN A 43 -7.73 13.17 -15.57
N LYS A 44 -9.05 13.36 -15.69
CA LYS A 44 -10.03 12.56 -14.98
C LYS A 44 -9.99 11.08 -15.37
N GLU A 45 -9.79 10.77 -16.64
CA GLU A 45 -9.74 9.40 -17.13
C GLU A 45 -8.57 8.64 -16.52
N GLU A 46 -7.36 9.22 -16.57
CA GLU A 46 -6.18 8.63 -15.96
C GLU A 46 -6.32 8.51 -14.46
N ALA A 47 -6.91 9.53 -13.81
CA ALA A 47 -7.15 9.50 -12.38
C ALA A 47 -8.10 8.36 -11.98
N GLN A 48 -9.14 8.11 -12.75
CA GLN A 48 -10.07 7.01 -12.51
C GLN A 48 -9.39 5.66 -12.67
N VAL A 49 -8.59 5.48 -13.71
CA VAL A 49 -7.84 4.24 -13.94
C VAL A 49 -6.83 4.01 -12.82
N ALA A 50 -6.08 5.03 -12.47
CA ALA A 50 -5.10 4.95 -11.38
C ALA A 50 -5.77 4.65 -10.03
N PHE A 51 -6.92 5.27 -9.76
CA PHE A 51 -7.70 5.01 -8.55
C PHE A 51 -8.19 3.57 -8.50
N LYS A 52 -8.66 3.02 -9.59
CA LYS A 52 -9.13 1.63 -9.65
C LYS A 52 -8.00 0.67 -9.27
N VAL A 53 -6.81 0.88 -9.83
CA VAL A 53 -5.62 0.08 -9.48
C VAL A 53 -5.26 0.28 -8.01
N ALA A 54 -5.25 1.52 -7.53
CA ALA A 54 -4.94 1.84 -6.14
C ALA A 54 -5.90 1.13 -5.18
N ASN A 55 -7.20 1.18 -5.46
CA ASN A 55 -8.22 0.54 -4.64
C ASN A 55 -7.98 -0.97 -4.53
N GLN A 56 -7.74 -1.64 -5.65
CA GLN A 56 -7.45 -3.08 -5.69
C GLN A 56 -6.20 -3.42 -4.88
N GLN A 57 -5.12 -2.67 -5.05
CA GLN A 57 -3.85 -2.93 -4.38
C GLN A 57 -3.93 -2.64 -2.88
N ILE A 58 -4.62 -1.59 -2.48
CA ILE A 58 -4.80 -1.25 -1.06
C ILE A 58 -5.57 -2.37 -0.35
N HIS A 59 -6.63 -2.89 -0.95
CA HIS A 59 -7.36 -4.03 -0.39
C HIS A 59 -6.50 -5.28 -0.29
N LYS A 60 -5.65 -5.53 -1.28
CA LYS A 60 -4.71 -6.63 -1.27
C LYS A 60 -3.70 -6.50 -0.12
N PHE A 61 -3.23 -5.29 0.15
CA PHE A 61 -2.30 -5.03 1.26
C PHE A 61 -2.96 -5.25 2.62
N VAL A 62 -4.25 -4.96 2.76
CA VAL A 62 -5.02 -5.28 3.97
C VAL A 62 -5.08 -6.80 4.17
N SER A 63 -5.38 -7.56 3.12
CA SER A 63 -5.40 -9.02 3.17
C SER A 63 -4.06 -9.61 3.58
N LYS A 64 -2.96 -8.98 3.19
CA LYS A 64 -1.61 -9.44 3.54
C LYS A 64 -1.14 -8.97 4.92
N GLY A 65 -1.95 -8.19 5.63
CA GLY A 65 -1.60 -7.69 6.97
C GLY A 65 -0.60 -6.54 6.97
N ILE A 66 -0.37 -5.89 5.83
CA ILE A 66 0.57 -4.76 5.72
C ILE A 66 -0.10 -3.46 6.13
N LEU A 67 -1.38 -3.31 5.82
CA LEU A 67 -2.18 -2.15 6.20
C LEU A 67 -3.34 -2.57 7.09
N LYS A 68 -3.66 -1.72 8.05
CA LYS A 68 -4.87 -1.87 8.85
C LYS A 68 -6.08 -1.47 8.00
N LYS A 69 -7.19 -2.17 8.18
CA LYS A 69 -8.44 -1.92 7.46
C LYS A 69 -8.88 -0.45 7.56
N GLU A 70 -8.79 0.13 8.74
CA GLU A 70 -9.17 1.52 8.99
C GLU A 70 -8.30 2.51 8.22
N THR A 71 -6.98 2.29 8.22
CA THR A 71 -6.03 3.12 7.48
C THR A 71 -6.28 3.02 5.98
N ALA A 72 -6.53 1.81 5.49
CA ALA A 72 -6.85 1.58 4.08
C ALA A 72 -8.14 2.31 3.67
N ALA A 73 -9.19 2.22 4.49
CA ALA A 73 -10.46 2.90 4.23
C ALA A 73 -10.28 4.42 4.13
N ARG A 74 -9.48 5.01 5.01
CA ARG A 74 -9.18 6.46 4.96
C ARG A 74 -8.45 6.84 3.68
N LYS A 75 -7.44 6.07 3.28
CA LYS A 75 -6.67 6.33 2.06
C LYS A 75 -7.54 6.24 0.81
N VAL A 76 -8.36 5.20 0.70
CA VAL A 76 -9.28 5.02 -0.42
C VAL A 76 -10.29 6.16 -0.48
N SER A 77 -10.87 6.53 0.66
CA SER A 77 -11.85 7.62 0.74
C SER A 77 -11.25 8.96 0.28
N ARG A 78 -10.04 9.29 0.75
CA ARG A 78 -9.34 10.53 0.35
C ARG A 78 -9.03 10.56 -1.14
N LEU A 79 -8.52 9.45 -1.68
CA LEU A 79 -8.22 9.34 -3.11
C LEU A 79 -9.49 9.46 -3.96
N HIS A 80 -10.57 8.83 -3.53
CA HIS A 80 -11.86 8.89 -4.22
C HIS A 80 -12.39 10.33 -4.29
N LYS A 81 -12.33 11.05 -3.18
CA LYS A 81 -12.72 12.46 -3.14
C LYS A 81 -11.89 13.32 -4.08
N SER A 82 -10.56 13.10 -4.09
CA SER A 82 -9.67 13.84 -4.99
C SER A 82 -9.99 13.58 -6.45
N VAL A 83 -10.26 12.34 -6.83
CA VAL A 83 -10.63 11.98 -8.20
C VAL A 83 -11.97 12.58 -8.60
N ASN A 84 -12.95 12.59 -7.71
CA ASN A 84 -14.27 13.16 -7.99
C ASN A 84 -14.27 14.69 -8.05
N ALA A 85 -13.25 15.33 -7.48
CA ALA A 85 -13.14 16.79 -7.47
C ALA A 85 -12.69 17.40 -8.81
N ILE A 86 -12.19 16.59 -9.75
CA ILE A 86 -11.71 17.05 -11.07
C ILE A 86 -12.69 16.78 -12.21
#